data_7497e3ec5fcc6790f7c58117355a90ff
#
_entry.id   7497e3ec5fcc6790f7c58117355a90ff
#
_cell.length_a   1.000
_cell.length_b   1.000
_cell.length_c   1.000
_cell.angle_alpha   90.00
_cell.angle_beta   90.00
_cell.angle_gamma   90.00
#
_symmetry.space_group_name_H-M   'P 1'
#
loop_
_entity.id
_entity.type
_entity.pdbx_description
1 polymer ?
#
loop_
_entity_poly.entity_id
_entity_poly.type
_entity_poly.pdbx_seq_one_letter_code
_entity_poly.pdbx_strand_id
1 'polypeptide(L)'
;MRLLALFVLMLLIPAAAAEANHNPQEVDDGDLFQAWIDVDGSYEEVKFYVCTLAEPFTCYAPQKVPRDEAEANGDGSYRYRFTHEVDEETYPGYRYELCTGDCKDDNRTKTPAGADDQYPGLEVVDLNDSGSYYFKVERKAAPAAEEDEGLPALALPVAAFVIAWVARRR
;
A
#
# COMPACT_ATOMS: atom_id res chain seq x y z
N MET A 1 12.67 21.68 47.75
CA MET A 1 13.04 21.68 46.31
C MET A 1 13.06 20.30 45.63
N ARG A 2 13.01 19.17 46.35
CA ARG A 2 13.02 17.82 45.70
C ARG A 2 11.66 17.29 45.24
N LEU A 3 10.57 17.85 45.71
CA LEU A 3 9.21 17.45 45.30
C LEU A 3 8.76 18.07 43.97
N LEU A 4 9.29 19.24 43.58
CA LEU A 4 8.93 19.88 42.29
C LEU A 4 9.53 19.17 41.10
N ALA A 5 10.66 18.48 41.25
CA ALA A 5 11.31 17.76 40.15
C ALA A 5 10.56 16.47 39.72
N LEU A 6 9.82 15.86 40.67
CA LEU A 6 9.05 14.66 40.40
C LEU A 6 7.73 14.95 39.63
N PHE A 7 7.19 16.17 39.75
CA PHE A 7 5.94 16.56 39.07
C PHE A 7 6.13 16.92 37.61
N VAL A 8 7.35 17.36 37.22
CA VAL A 8 7.65 17.70 35.83
C VAL A 8 7.90 16.45 34.95
N LEU A 9 8.29 15.34 35.56
CA LEU A 9 8.59 14.09 34.84
C LEU A 9 7.31 13.30 34.43
N MET A 10 6.15 13.60 35.02
CA MET A 10 4.88 12.93 34.72
C MET A 10 4.12 13.56 33.54
N LEU A 11 4.58 14.67 32.97
CA LEU A 11 3.88 15.40 31.89
C LEU A 11 4.38 15.08 30.47
N LEU A 12 5.33 14.17 30.32
CA LEU A 12 5.80 13.70 29.02
C LEU A 12 5.29 12.27 28.76
N ILE A 13 3.96 12.07 28.82
CA ILE A 13 3.38 10.92 28.17
C ILE A 13 3.31 11.30 26.68
N PRO A 14 4.12 10.67 25.80
CA PRO A 14 3.94 10.91 24.38
C PRO A 14 2.51 10.52 24.02
N ALA A 15 1.79 11.41 23.37
CA ALA A 15 0.53 11.02 22.73
C ALA A 15 0.87 9.79 21.87
N ALA A 16 0.19 8.68 22.10
CA ALA A 16 0.36 7.50 21.27
C ALA A 16 0.01 7.91 19.85
N ALA A 17 1.02 7.96 18.99
CA ALA A 17 0.80 8.16 17.56
C ALA A 17 -0.03 6.97 17.06
N ALA A 18 -0.97 7.22 16.16
CA ALA A 18 -1.71 6.14 15.51
C ALA A 18 -0.72 5.15 14.89
N GLU A 19 -0.90 3.86 15.16
CA GLU A 19 -0.09 2.80 14.55
C GLU A 19 -0.92 2.15 13.45
N ALA A 20 -0.42 2.14 12.22
CA ALA A 20 -1.07 1.53 11.07
C ALA A 20 -0.16 0.49 10.43
N ASN A 21 -0.76 -0.55 9.86
CA ASN A 21 -0.04 -1.57 9.10
C ASN A 21 -1.00 -2.38 8.22
N HIS A 22 -0.45 -3.28 7.39
CA HIS A 22 -1.20 -4.24 6.60
C HIS A 22 -0.45 -5.56 6.44
N ASN A 23 -1.18 -6.62 6.07
CA ASN A 23 -0.62 -7.95 5.79
C ASN A 23 -1.48 -8.65 4.71
N PRO A 24 -0.90 -9.29 3.68
CA PRO A 24 0.55 -9.34 3.39
C PRO A 24 1.12 -7.97 2.97
N GLN A 25 2.44 -7.84 2.96
CA GLN A 25 3.13 -6.61 2.51
C GLN A 25 3.15 -6.49 1.00
N GLU A 26 3.09 -7.60 0.29
CA GLU A 26 3.03 -7.70 -1.17
C GLU A 26 1.83 -8.54 -1.59
N VAL A 27 1.12 -8.09 -2.62
CA VAL A 27 -0.12 -8.71 -3.11
C VAL A 27 -0.06 -8.99 -4.61
N ASP A 28 -0.89 -9.94 -5.05
CA ASP A 28 -1.23 -10.22 -6.45
C ASP A 28 -2.73 -10.03 -6.68
N ASP A 29 -3.17 -10.17 -7.94
CA ASP A 29 -4.59 -10.19 -8.28
C ASP A 29 -5.30 -11.34 -7.55
N GLY A 30 -6.44 -11.02 -6.95
CA GLY A 30 -7.24 -11.96 -6.17
C GLY A 30 -6.72 -12.21 -4.75
N ASP A 31 -5.56 -11.64 -4.36
CA ASP A 31 -5.11 -11.70 -2.98
C ASP A 31 -5.98 -10.83 -2.06
N LEU A 32 -6.16 -11.30 -0.84
CA LEU A 32 -6.77 -10.51 0.23
C LEU A 32 -5.68 -9.88 1.07
N PHE A 33 -5.70 -8.56 1.24
CA PHE A 33 -4.90 -7.93 2.29
C PHE A 33 -5.79 -7.42 3.42
N GLN A 34 -5.29 -7.53 4.63
CA GLN A 34 -5.91 -6.98 5.82
C GLN A 34 -5.11 -5.78 6.29
N ALA A 35 -5.76 -4.62 6.34
CA ALA A 35 -5.20 -3.40 6.90
C ALA A 35 -5.78 -3.15 8.29
N TRP A 36 -4.99 -2.56 9.19
CA TRP A 36 -5.46 -2.16 10.52
C TRP A 36 -4.83 -0.85 10.97
N ILE A 37 -5.51 -0.20 11.88
CA ILE A 37 -5.02 0.99 12.55
C ILE A 37 -5.40 0.94 14.03
N ASP A 38 -4.45 1.26 14.89
CA ASP A 38 -4.64 1.45 16.33
C ASP A 38 -4.78 2.95 16.62
N VAL A 39 -5.87 3.33 17.23
CA VAL A 39 -6.16 4.72 17.58
C VAL A 39 -6.70 4.82 19.01
N ASP A 40 -6.55 5.98 19.62
CA ASP A 40 -7.10 6.21 20.95
C ASP A 40 -8.63 6.21 20.95
N GLY A 41 -9.22 6.05 22.13
CA GLY A 41 -10.66 5.92 22.30
C GLY A 41 -11.49 7.20 22.06
N SER A 42 -10.88 8.30 21.59
CA SER A 42 -11.61 9.52 21.23
C SER A 42 -12.36 9.40 19.90
N TYR A 43 -11.92 8.48 19.02
CA TYR A 43 -12.55 8.23 17.74
C TYR A 43 -13.73 7.27 17.87
N GLU A 44 -14.84 7.60 17.23
CA GLU A 44 -16.10 6.85 17.28
C GLU A 44 -16.31 5.94 16.06
N GLU A 45 -15.71 6.29 14.93
CA GLU A 45 -15.77 5.54 13.67
C GLU A 45 -14.45 5.70 12.91
N VAL A 46 -14.01 4.65 12.23
CA VAL A 46 -12.93 4.70 11.24
C VAL A 46 -13.49 4.30 9.88
N LYS A 47 -13.21 5.12 8.87
CA LYS A 47 -13.48 4.82 7.46
C LYS A 47 -12.18 4.41 6.78
N PHE A 48 -12.27 3.38 5.98
CA PHE A 48 -11.19 2.84 5.18
C PHE A 48 -11.49 3.04 3.70
N TYR A 49 -10.57 3.67 3.00
CA TYR A 49 -10.66 3.95 1.58
C TYR A 49 -9.56 3.21 0.85
N VAL A 50 -9.89 2.58 -0.26
CA VAL A 50 -8.92 1.99 -1.18
C VAL A 50 -9.07 2.66 -2.53
N CYS A 51 -7.94 3.03 -3.14
CA CYS A 51 -7.88 3.54 -4.51
C CYS A 51 -6.69 2.92 -5.23
N THR A 52 -6.76 2.82 -6.56
CA THR A 52 -5.57 2.52 -7.38
C THR A 52 -4.63 3.71 -7.37
N LEU A 53 -3.33 3.46 -7.28
CA LEU A 53 -2.29 4.52 -7.24
C LEU A 53 -1.77 4.91 -8.62
N ALA A 54 -2.24 4.24 -9.69
CA ALA A 54 -1.89 4.53 -11.07
C ALA A 54 -3.16 4.62 -11.92
N GLU A 55 -3.05 5.22 -13.09
CA GLU A 55 -4.18 5.31 -14.04
C GLU A 55 -4.60 3.92 -14.56
N PRO A 56 -5.93 3.68 -14.72
CA PRO A 56 -7.02 4.57 -14.35
C PRO A 56 -7.23 4.62 -12.84
N PHE A 57 -7.32 5.84 -12.28
CA PHE A 57 -7.56 6.02 -10.85
C PHE A 57 -8.99 5.59 -10.49
N THR A 58 -9.11 4.49 -9.80
CA THR A 58 -10.38 3.94 -9.31
C THR A 58 -10.39 3.93 -7.80
N CYS A 59 -11.45 4.46 -7.19
CA CYS A 59 -11.64 4.39 -5.74
C CYS A 59 -12.88 3.56 -5.42
N TYR A 60 -12.76 2.71 -4.43
CA TYR A 60 -13.83 1.83 -3.96
C TYR A 60 -14.71 2.54 -2.94
N ALA A 61 -15.94 2.03 -2.77
CA ALA A 61 -16.81 2.50 -1.70
C ALA A 61 -16.14 2.28 -0.33
N PRO A 62 -16.11 3.30 0.55
CA PRO A 62 -15.42 3.18 1.82
C PRO A 62 -16.10 2.15 2.73
N GLN A 63 -15.28 1.33 3.38
CA GLN A 63 -15.70 0.51 4.51
C GLN A 63 -15.73 1.39 5.76
N LYS A 64 -16.60 1.06 6.70
CA LYS A 64 -16.77 1.80 7.96
C LYS A 64 -16.86 0.81 9.10
N VAL A 65 -16.12 1.08 10.15
CA VAL A 65 -16.17 0.32 11.40
C VAL A 65 -16.40 1.30 12.54
N PRO A 66 -17.52 1.20 13.26
CA PRO A 66 -17.75 1.97 14.47
C PRO A 66 -16.92 1.40 15.63
N ARG A 67 -16.67 2.21 16.67
CA ARG A 67 -15.81 1.83 17.80
C ARG A 67 -16.30 0.60 18.56
N ASP A 68 -17.59 0.38 18.67
CA ASP A 68 -18.16 -0.78 19.35
C ASP A 68 -17.95 -2.10 18.62
N GLU A 69 -17.55 -2.07 17.34
CA GLU A 69 -17.13 -3.21 16.53
C GLU A 69 -15.59 -3.39 16.50
N ALA A 70 -14.83 -2.41 17.00
CA ALA A 70 -13.38 -2.45 17.04
C ALA A 70 -12.85 -3.29 18.22
N GLU A 71 -11.64 -3.80 18.08
CA GLU A 71 -10.96 -4.59 19.11
C GLU A 71 -10.27 -3.68 20.15
N ALA A 72 -10.65 -3.78 21.41
CA ALA A 72 -10.02 -3.00 22.48
C ALA A 72 -8.63 -3.58 22.84
N ASN A 73 -7.58 -2.76 22.83
CA ASN A 73 -6.19 -3.16 23.11
C ASN A 73 -5.86 -3.20 24.62
N GLY A 74 -6.78 -2.77 25.50
CA GLY A 74 -6.60 -2.81 26.97
C GLY A 74 -5.80 -1.62 27.54
N ASP A 75 -5.21 -0.77 26.74
CA ASP A 75 -4.51 0.49 27.10
C ASP A 75 -5.39 1.74 26.85
N GLY A 76 -6.63 1.55 26.42
CA GLY A 76 -7.57 2.60 26.06
C GLY A 76 -7.57 2.91 24.55
N SER A 77 -6.73 2.24 23.77
CA SER A 77 -6.79 2.27 22.32
C SER A 77 -7.66 1.17 21.73
N TYR A 78 -8.01 1.32 20.47
CA TYR A 78 -8.84 0.38 19.73
C TYR A 78 -8.21 0.07 18.38
N ARG A 79 -8.21 -1.21 17.99
CA ARG A 79 -7.78 -1.68 16.68
C ARG A 79 -8.96 -1.85 15.74
N TYR A 80 -8.90 -1.14 14.64
CA TYR A 80 -9.85 -1.23 13.54
C TYR A 80 -9.23 -2.06 12.43
N ARG A 81 -9.94 -3.10 11.95
CA ARG A 81 -9.47 -4.00 10.89
C ARG A 81 -10.35 -3.89 9.67
N PHE A 82 -9.72 -3.95 8.51
CA PHE A 82 -10.37 -3.89 7.21
C PHE A 82 -9.76 -4.94 6.29
N THR A 83 -10.53 -5.46 5.36
CA THR A 83 -10.06 -6.42 4.38
C THR A 83 -10.44 -5.94 2.99
N HIS A 84 -9.52 -6.06 2.05
CA HIS A 84 -9.76 -5.73 0.65
C HIS A 84 -9.22 -6.85 -0.23
N GLU A 85 -10.02 -7.27 -1.22
CA GLU A 85 -9.60 -8.18 -2.28
C GLU A 85 -9.04 -7.34 -3.42
N VAL A 86 -7.82 -7.67 -3.83
CA VAL A 86 -7.11 -6.94 -4.89
C VAL A 86 -7.65 -7.41 -6.24
N ASP A 87 -8.34 -6.53 -6.95
CA ASP A 87 -8.87 -6.76 -8.29
C ASP A 87 -8.30 -5.75 -9.32
N GLU A 88 -7.31 -4.96 -8.91
CA GLU A 88 -6.67 -3.95 -9.73
C GLU A 88 -5.40 -4.48 -10.40
N GLU A 89 -5.19 -4.12 -11.65
CA GLU A 89 -3.92 -4.36 -12.35
C GLU A 89 -2.77 -3.47 -11.85
N THR A 90 -3.10 -2.45 -11.03
CA THR A 90 -2.14 -1.47 -10.50
C THR A 90 -2.00 -1.61 -8.99
N TYR A 91 -1.03 -0.88 -8.40
CA TYR A 91 -0.83 -0.88 -6.95
C TYR A 91 -2.05 -0.34 -6.21
N PRO A 92 -2.64 -1.10 -5.27
CA PRO A 92 -3.65 -0.55 -4.38
C PRO A 92 -2.99 0.40 -3.38
N GLY A 93 -3.70 1.47 -3.07
CA GLY A 93 -3.36 2.37 -1.98
C GLY A 93 -4.54 2.51 -1.04
N TYR A 94 -4.29 2.64 0.25
CA TYR A 94 -5.36 2.81 1.23
C TYR A 94 -5.07 3.97 2.19
N ARG A 95 -6.13 4.51 2.76
CA ARG A 95 -6.06 5.52 3.81
C ARG A 95 -7.24 5.36 4.78
N TYR A 96 -7.09 5.99 5.93
CA TYR A 96 -8.15 6.06 6.93
C TYR A 96 -8.67 7.49 7.07
N GLU A 97 -9.93 7.62 7.45
CA GLU A 97 -10.51 8.81 8.04
C GLU A 97 -11.01 8.45 9.45
N LEU A 98 -10.42 9.09 10.45
CA LEU A 98 -10.71 8.89 11.85
C LEU A 98 -11.75 9.93 12.27
N CYS A 99 -12.88 9.50 12.77
CA CYS A 99 -14.04 10.36 13.05
C CYS A 99 -14.33 10.47 14.55
N THR A 100 -14.45 11.70 15.05
CA THR A 100 -14.86 11.99 16.44
C THR A 100 -16.33 12.43 16.49
N GLY A 101 -17.25 11.65 15.89
CA GLY A 101 -18.66 11.96 15.77
C GLY A 101 -19.17 11.75 14.35
N ASP A 102 -19.92 12.72 13.81
CA ASP A 102 -20.62 12.59 12.52
C ASP A 102 -19.71 12.61 11.27
N CYS A 103 -18.40 12.56 11.46
CA CYS A 103 -17.40 12.52 10.38
C CYS A 103 -17.47 13.67 9.36
N LYS A 104 -17.93 14.85 9.80
CA LYS A 104 -17.83 16.08 9.03
C LYS A 104 -16.43 16.66 9.09
N ASP A 105 -16.14 17.66 8.26
CA ASP A 105 -14.80 18.20 8.05
C ASP A 105 -14.07 18.58 9.35
N ASP A 106 -14.79 19.12 10.34
CA ASP A 106 -14.23 19.53 11.63
C ASP A 106 -13.99 18.34 12.59
N ASN A 107 -14.56 17.17 12.30
CA ASN A 107 -14.59 15.99 13.15
C ASN A 107 -13.87 14.80 12.53
N ARG A 108 -13.01 15.01 11.55
CA ARG A 108 -12.27 13.95 10.88
C ARG A 108 -10.78 14.26 10.76
N THR A 109 -9.98 13.25 10.95
CA THR A 109 -8.54 13.27 10.70
C THR A 109 -8.21 12.24 9.63
N LYS A 110 -7.45 12.62 8.61
CA LYS A 110 -6.96 11.68 7.58
C LYS A 110 -5.64 11.07 8.03
N THR A 111 -5.44 9.80 7.74
CA THR A 111 -4.22 9.06 8.02
C THR A 111 -3.88 8.19 6.81
N PRO A 112 -2.72 8.41 6.13
CA PRO A 112 -1.73 9.45 6.43
C PRO A 112 -2.25 10.86 6.12
N ALA A 113 -1.73 11.88 6.82
CA ALA A 113 -2.14 13.27 6.65
C ALA A 113 -1.21 14.05 5.71
N GLY A 114 0.02 13.58 5.50
CA GLY A 114 1.02 14.21 4.64
C GLY A 114 2.08 13.23 4.14
N ALA A 115 2.87 13.68 3.15
CA ALA A 115 3.95 12.89 2.58
C ALA A 115 5.08 12.58 3.58
N ASP A 116 5.25 13.46 4.58
CA ASP A 116 6.30 13.32 5.60
C ASP A 116 5.87 12.45 6.79
N ASP A 117 4.63 11.96 6.80
CA ASP A 117 4.13 11.08 7.84
C ASP A 117 4.90 9.75 7.80
N GLN A 118 5.44 9.36 8.95
CA GLN A 118 6.24 8.16 9.06
C GLN A 118 5.47 7.07 9.81
N TYR A 119 5.25 5.98 9.09
CA TYR A 119 4.69 4.75 9.64
C TYR A 119 5.69 3.61 9.37
N PRO A 120 6.22 2.95 10.41
CA PRO A 120 7.22 1.91 10.24
C PRO A 120 6.76 0.80 9.27
N GLY A 121 7.52 0.61 8.20
CA GLY A 121 7.23 -0.43 7.19
C GLY A 121 6.16 -0.07 6.16
N LEU A 122 5.64 1.16 6.16
CA LEU A 122 4.67 1.63 5.17
C LEU A 122 5.25 2.77 4.34
N GLU A 123 5.01 2.72 3.03
CA GLU A 123 5.30 3.80 2.09
C GLU A 123 4.07 4.70 1.95
N VAL A 124 4.27 6.02 2.10
CA VAL A 124 3.23 7.02 1.88
C VAL A 124 3.42 7.66 0.51
N VAL A 125 2.37 7.70 -0.29
CA VAL A 125 2.37 8.29 -1.63
C VAL A 125 1.26 9.33 -1.77
N ASP A 126 1.51 10.38 -2.57
CA ASP A 126 0.49 11.34 -2.96
C ASP A 126 -0.23 10.86 -4.22
N LEU A 127 -1.52 10.68 -4.15
CA LEU A 127 -2.32 10.24 -5.28
C LEU A 127 -2.40 11.36 -6.34
N ASN A 128 -1.68 11.18 -7.44
CA ASN A 128 -1.70 12.09 -8.58
C ASN A 128 -1.39 13.55 -8.21
N ASP A 129 -0.42 13.78 -7.31
CA ASP A 129 -0.02 15.10 -6.83
C ASP A 129 -1.20 15.98 -6.35
N SER A 130 -2.24 15.34 -5.86
CA SER A 130 -3.50 16.00 -5.46
C SER A 130 -3.52 16.48 -4.01
N GLY A 131 -2.47 16.18 -3.23
CA GLY A 131 -2.45 16.36 -1.78
C GLY A 131 -3.32 15.32 -1.04
N SER A 132 -3.60 14.20 -1.69
CA SER A 132 -4.32 13.07 -1.09
C SER A 132 -3.37 11.91 -0.87
N TYR A 133 -3.03 11.66 0.39
CA TYR A 133 -2.01 10.70 0.76
C TYR A 133 -2.60 9.32 1.07
N TYR A 134 -1.87 8.28 0.64
CA TYR A 134 -2.25 6.88 0.80
C TYR A 134 -1.05 6.04 1.22
N PHE A 135 -1.29 5.00 1.98
CA PHE A 135 -0.33 3.91 2.18
C PHE A 135 -0.35 3.03 0.94
N LYS A 136 0.81 2.82 0.35
CA LYS A 136 0.97 1.93 -0.79
C LYS A 136 1.03 0.47 -0.33
N VAL A 137 0.35 -0.42 -1.03
CA VAL A 137 0.54 -1.87 -0.91
C VAL A 137 1.37 -2.32 -2.11
N GLU A 138 2.49 -2.97 -1.85
CA GLU A 138 3.37 -3.43 -2.92
C GLU A 138 2.73 -4.59 -3.70
N ARG A 139 3.01 -4.66 -5.00
CA ARG A 139 2.69 -5.84 -5.79
C ARG A 139 3.89 -6.76 -5.86
N LYS A 140 3.64 -8.07 -5.80
CA LYS A 140 4.66 -9.07 -6.08
C LYS A 140 5.27 -8.81 -7.46
N ALA A 141 6.59 -8.82 -7.53
CA ALA A 141 7.26 -8.72 -8.82
C ALA A 141 6.74 -9.83 -9.73
N ALA A 142 6.31 -9.49 -10.95
CA ALA A 142 6.00 -10.49 -11.94
C ALA A 142 7.21 -11.45 -12.03
N PRO A 143 6.99 -12.79 -12.06
CA PRO A 143 8.10 -13.71 -12.23
C PRO A 143 8.89 -13.23 -13.44
N ALA A 144 10.22 -13.05 -13.26
CA ALA A 144 11.09 -12.66 -14.36
C ALA A 144 10.74 -13.60 -15.51
N ALA A 145 10.29 -13.04 -16.65
CA ALA A 145 10.03 -13.85 -17.81
C ALA A 145 11.29 -14.71 -18.00
N GLU A 146 11.18 -16.02 -17.89
CA GLU A 146 12.28 -16.91 -18.20
C GLU A 146 12.74 -16.44 -19.58
N GLU A 147 13.92 -15.81 -19.63
CA GLU A 147 14.54 -15.52 -20.91
C GLU A 147 14.59 -16.87 -21.59
N ASP A 148 13.70 -17.05 -22.57
CA ASP A 148 13.65 -18.22 -23.42
C ASP A 148 15.11 -18.36 -23.91
N GLU A 149 15.88 -19.26 -23.24
CA GLU A 149 17.26 -19.53 -23.64
C GLU A 149 17.12 -20.01 -25.07
N GLY A 150 17.20 -19.03 -25.98
CA GLY A 150 17.02 -19.23 -27.40
C GLY A 150 17.85 -20.45 -27.76
N LEU A 151 17.14 -21.49 -28.20
CA LEU A 151 17.73 -22.72 -28.72
C LEU A 151 19.05 -22.37 -29.40
N PRO A 152 20.19 -22.98 -29.04
CA PRO A 152 21.45 -22.64 -29.62
C PRO A 152 21.28 -22.71 -31.14
N ALA A 153 21.45 -21.58 -31.80
CA ALA A 153 21.31 -21.47 -33.25
C ALA A 153 22.16 -22.57 -33.84
N LEU A 154 21.51 -23.64 -34.30
CA LEU A 154 22.15 -24.69 -35.08
C LEU A 154 22.79 -23.97 -36.29
N ALA A 155 24.08 -23.72 -36.19
CA ALA A 155 24.87 -23.19 -37.29
C ALA A 155 24.80 -24.21 -38.44
N LEU A 156 23.82 -24.02 -39.30
CA LEU A 156 23.79 -24.76 -40.56
C LEU A 156 25.03 -24.34 -41.35
N PRO A 157 25.89 -25.28 -41.73
CA PRO A 157 27.02 -24.95 -42.59
C PRO A 157 26.45 -24.47 -43.93
N VAL A 158 26.68 -23.20 -44.25
CA VAL A 158 26.42 -22.67 -45.59
C VAL A 158 27.37 -23.40 -46.56
N ALA A 159 26.86 -24.50 -47.13
CA ALA A 159 27.52 -25.14 -48.25
C ALA A 159 27.48 -24.16 -49.45
N ALA A 160 28.58 -23.49 -49.68
CA ALA A 160 28.77 -22.64 -50.86
C ALA A 160 28.68 -23.50 -52.13
N PHE A 161 27.51 -23.52 -52.76
CA PHE A 161 27.41 -24.02 -54.14
C PHE A 161 28.03 -23.00 -55.07
N VAL A 162 29.33 -23.24 -55.40
CA VAL A 162 29.97 -22.59 -56.53
C VAL A 162 29.46 -23.24 -57.80
N ILE A 163 28.45 -22.63 -58.45
CA ILE A 163 28.05 -23.02 -59.79
C ILE A 163 29.04 -22.41 -60.77
N ALA A 164 29.98 -23.25 -61.25
CA ALA A 164 30.84 -22.92 -62.35
C ALA A 164 30.02 -22.85 -63.65
N TRP A 165 29.71 -21.62 -64.09
CA TRP A 165 29.12 -21.37 -65.37
C TRP A 165 30.16 -21.49 -66.50
N VAL A 166 30.17 -22.67 -67.12
CA VAL A 166 31.04 -22.87 -68.32
C VAL A 166 30.28 -22.29 -69.52
N ALA A 167 30.80 -21.17 -70.01
CA ALA A 167 30.32 -20.61 -71.25
C ALA A 167 30.82 -21.53 -72.38
N ARG A 168 29.90 -22.11 -73.16
CA ARG A 168 30.21 -22.78 -74.41
C ARG A 168 29.67 -21.92 -75.53
N ARG A 169 30.63 -21.26 -76.21
CA ARG A 169 30.36 -20.67 -77.52
C ARG A 169 30.31 -21.79 -78.55
N ARG A 170 29.24 -21.82 -79.31
CA ARG A 170 29.22 -21.97 -80.76
C ARG A 170 27.88 -21.50 -81.30
#